data_17de20800481176e2670b152bbbea86d
#
_entry.id   17de20800481176e2670b152bbbea86d
#
_cell.length_a   1.000
_cell.length_b   1.000
_cell.length_c   1.000
_cell.angle_alpha   90.00
_cell.angle_beta   90.00
_cell.angle_gamma   90.00
#
_symmetry.space_group_name_H-M   'P 1'
#
loop_
_entity.id
_entity.type
_entity.pdbx_description
1 polymer ?
#
loop_
_entity_poly.entity_id
_entity_poly.type
_entity_poly.pdbx_seq_one_letter_code
_entity_poly.pdbx_strand_id
1 'polypeptide(L)'
;MRVRANPTAGLLALWLVIVMAWVGPASAQQPVDLELVLAIDISGSVDEEEAALQREGYVAALTNPRVVAAMGGGPFGAIAVTYVEWAGEDYQRTVVPWTLIGNGEQAASFAEQIQAAPFASARWTSLSGAIDYSATLFDGNGFEGIRQVIDISGDGVNNRGRPPVLARDQAVAQGITINGLPILNDRPNPWGGAAPVDLDRYYEENVIGGPGA
;
A
#
# COMPACT_ATOMS: atom_id res chain seq x y z
N MET A 1 -59.93 -14.85 69.90
CA MET A 1 -59.77 -15.15 68.45
C MET A 1 -58.56 -14.42 68.01
N ARG A 2 -57.42 -15.16 67.75
CA ARG A 2 -56.10 -14.58 67.46
C ARG A 2 -55.87 -14.59 65.92
N VAL A 3 -55.67 -13.41 65.34
CA VAL A 3 -55.27 -13.28 63.97
C VAL A 3 -53.77 -13.08 63.98
N ARG A 4 -53.04 -14.02 63.31
CA ARG A 4 -51.60 -13.92 63.08
C ARG A 4 -51.35 -13.19 61.73
N ALA A 5 -50.58 -12.11 61.79
CA ALA A 5 -50.03 -11.45 60.62
C ALA A 5 -48.65 -12.05 60.33
N ASN A 6 -48.44 -12.46 59.13
CA ASN A 6 -47.15 -12.84 58.62
C ASN A 6 -46.60 -11.68 57.73
N PRO A 7 -45.41 -11.19 57.97
CA PRO A 7 -44.77 -10.32 57.03
C PRO A 7 -43.56 -11.06 56.31
N THR A 8 -43.73 -11.42 55.12
CA THR A 8 -42.57 -11.79 54.23
C THR A 8 -42.36 -10.63 53.26
N ALA A 9 -41.54 -9.70 53.65
CA ALA A 9 -40.97 -8.70 52.74
C ALA A 9 -39.76 -9.32 52.07
N GLY A 10 -39.90 -9.72 50.81
CA GLY A 10 -38.81 -10.16 49.98
C GLY A 10 -37.99 -8.97 49.45
N LEU A 11 -36.77 -8.83 49.91
CA LEU A 11 -35.76 -7.91 49.35
C LEU A 11 -35.22 -8.49 48.04
N LEU A 12 -35.66 -7.94 46.92
CA LEU A 12 -35.04 -8.15 45.60
C LEU A 12 -33.78 -7.27 45.53
N ALA A 13 -32.63 -7.87 45.79
CA ALA A 13 -31.32 -7.23 45.52
C ALA A 13 -31.05 -7.24 44.01
N LEU A 14 -31.18 -6.07 43.40
CA LEU A 14 -30.85 -5.83 41.99
C LEU A 14 -29.32 -5.72 41.86
N TRP A 15 -28.65 -6.77 41.39
CA TRP A 15 -27.24 -6.73 41.05
C TRP A 15 -27.05 -6.01 39.71
N LEU A 16 -26.61 -4.76 39.76
CA LEU A 16 -26.19 -3.99 38.57
C LEU A 16 -24.78 -4.45 38.21
N VAL A 17 -24.65 -5.34 37.19
CA VAL A 17 -23.38 -5.73 36.67
C VAL A 17 -22.90 -4.60 35.71
N ILE A 18 -22.03 -3.75 36.21
CA ILE A 18 -21.32 -2.75 35.37
C ILE A 18 -20.25 -3.50 34.56
N VAL A 19 -20.56 -3.80 33.32
CA VAL A 19 -19.56 -4.26 32.36
C VAL A 19 -18.71 -3.04 31.96
N MET A 20 -17.58 -2.84 32.64
CA MET A 20 -16.54 -1.93 32.17
C MET A 20 -15.94 -2.54 30.91
N ALA A 21 -16.37 -2.05 29.73
CA ALA A 21 -15.68 -2.28 28.50
C ALA A 21 -14.28 -1.67 28.63
N TRP A 22 -13.28 -2.51 28.70
CA TRP A 22 -11.88 -2.10 28.65
C TRP A 22 -11.61 -1.60 27.22
N VAL A 23 -11.74 -0.29 27.01
CA VAL A 23 -11.20 0.37 25.82
C VAL A 23 -9.70 0.44 26.07
N GLY A 24 -8.96 -0.52 25.51
CA GLY A 24 -7.50 -0.44 25.49
C GLY A 24 -7.07 0.90 24.85
N PRO A 25 -5.91 1.47 25.23
CA PRO A 25 -5.41 2.67 24.58
C PRO A 25 -5.34 2.40 23.09
N ALA A 26 -6.09 3.18 22.31
CA ALA A 26 -5.87 3.24 20.86
C ALA A 26 -4.41 3.65 20.69
N SER A 27 -3.60 2.80 20.07
CA SER A 27 -2.22 3.16 19.73
C SER A 27 -2.33 4.40 18.84
N ALA A 28 -1.81 5.54 19.31
CA ALA A 28 -1.80 6.75 18.51
C ALA A 28 -0.97 6.47 17.25
N GLN A 29 -1.55 6.73 16.08
CA GLN A 29 -0.82 6.61 14.82
C GLN A 29 0.33 7.61 14.80
N GLN A 30 1.47 7.22 14.24
CA GLN A 30 2.63 8.10 14.13
C GLN A 30 2.43 9.07 12.96
N PRO A 31 2.42 10.40 13.20
CA PRO A 31 2.28 11.35 12.10
C PRO A 31 3.51 11.36 11.20
N VAL A 32 3.26 11.39 9.88
CA VAL A 32 4.28 11.44 8.83
C VAL A 32 3.84 12.39 7.71
N ASP A 33 4.79 12.87 6.92
CA ASP A 33 4.51 13.78 5.81
C ASP A 33 3.83 13.07 4.62
N LEU A 34 4.15 11.78 4.47
CA LEU A 34 3.70 10.96 3.37
C LEU A 34 3.62 9.49 3.82
N GLU A 35 2.55 8.81 3.46
CA GLU A 35 2.48 7.36 3.39
C GLU A 35 2.60 6.95 1.92
N LEU A 36 3.62 6.15 1.58
CA LEU A 36 3.95 5.77 0.21
C LEU A 36 3.95 4.26 0.04
N VAL A 37 3.10 3.78 -0.86
CA VAL A 37 3.15 2.40 -1.35
C VAL A 37 3.92 2.39 -2.66
N LEU A 38 5.06 1.68 -2.70
CA LEU A 38 5.77 1.35 -3.93
C LEU A 38 5.22 0.00 -4.42
N ALA A 39 4.44 0.02 -5.50
CA ALA A 39 3.78 -1.15 -6.07
C ALA A 39 4.45 -1.54 -7.41
N ILE A 40 5.18 -2.65 -7.40
CA ILE A 40 6.08 -3.07 -8.46
C ILE A 40 5.55 -4.30 -9.18
N ASP A 41 5.45 -4.23 -10.50
CA ASP A 41 5.08 -5.33 -11.38
C ASP A 41 6.17 -6.40 -11.41
N ILE A 42 5.76 -7.65 -11.13
CA ILE A 42 6.57 -8.85 -11.30
C ILE A 42 5.87 -9.84 -12.23
N SER A 43 4.98 -9.36 -13.09
CA SER A 43 4.29 -10.20 -14.06
C SER A 43 5.29 -10.91 -14.99
N GLY A 44 4.84 -11.96 -15.64
CA GLY A 44 5.73 -12.85 -16.40
C GLY A 44 6.37 -12.23 -17.65
N SER A 45 6.09 -10.97 -17.98
CA SER A 45 6.83 -10.16 -18.96
C SER A 45 8.15 -9.65 -18.39
N VAL A 46 8.23 -9.46 -17.06
CA VAL A 46 9.43 -9.02 -16.34
C VAL A 46 10.33 -10.23 -16.08
N ASP A 47 11.47 -10.28 -16.73
CA ASP A 47 12.47 -11.32 -16.49
C ASP A 47 13.36 -10.99 -15.26
N GLU A 48 14.23 -11.94 -14.87
CA GLU A 48 15.08 -11.77 -13.68
C GLU A 48 16.05 -10.59 -13.81
N GLU A 49 16.56 -10.30 -15.02
CA GLU A 49 17.45 -9.18 -15.28
C GLU A 49 16.70 -7.85 -15.16
N GLU A 50 15.50 -7.77 -15.72
CA GLU A 50 14.64 -6.59 -15.63
C GLU A 50 14.19 -6.33 -14.17
N ALA A 51 13.83 -7.38 -13.44
CA ALA A 51 13.49 -7.26 -12.01
C ALA A 51 14.68 -6.78 -11.19
N ALA A 52 15.89 -7.26 -11.48
CA ALA A 52 17.13 -6.78 -10.84
C ALA A 52 17.36 -5.29 -11.14
N LEU A 53 17.25 -4.87 -12.39
CA LEU A 53 17.38 -3.47 -12.80
C LEU A 53 16.34 -2.56 -12.16
N GLN A 54 15.10 -3.01 -12.05
CA GLN A 54 14.06 -2.26 -11.33
C GLN A 54 14.44 -2.06 -9.86
N ARG A 55 14.85 -3.12 -9.16
CA ARG A 55 15.28 -3.04 -7.76
C ARG A 55 16.49 -2.13 -7.59
N GLU A 56 17.49 -2.23 -8.46
CA GLU A 56 18.64 -1.32 -8.46
C GLU A 56 18.21 0.13 -8.63
N GLY A 57 17.24 0.40 -9.50
CA GLY A 57 16.66 1.73 -9.69
C GLY A 57 16.01 2.27 -8.40
N TYR A 58 15.20 1.45 -7.71
CA TYR A 58 14.61 1.85 -6.43
C TYR A 58 15.66 2.04 -5.33
N VAL A 59 16.65 1.15 -5.22
CA VAL A 59 17.77 1.28 -4.27
C VAL A 59 18.55 2.58 -4.53
N ALA A 60 18.89 2.86 -5.79
CA ALA A 60 19.59 4.07 -6.18
C ALA A 60 18.76 5.34 -5.88
N ALA A 61 17.45 5.33 -6.13
CA ALA A 61 16.56 6.43 -5.81
C ALA A 61 16.46 6.67 -4.30
N LEU A 62 16.18 5.62 -3.52
CA LEU A 62 16.01 5.69 -2.06
C LEU A 62 17.29 6.16 -1.35
N THR A 63 18.47 5.81 -1.87
CA THR A 63 19.76 6.22 -1.30
C THR A 63 20.31 7.52 -1.89
N ASN A 64 19.61 8.13 -2.85
CA ASN A 64 20.02 9.40 -3.43
C ASN A 64 19.89 10.55 -2.40
N PRO A 65 20.95 11.35 -2.14
CA PRO A 65 20.91 12.41 -1.15
C PRO A 65 19.79 13.45 -1.35
N ARG A 66 19.38 13.72 -2.59
CA ARG A 66 18.28 14.63 -2.89
C ARG A 66 16.93 14.04 -2.49
N VAL A 67 16.73 12.74 -2.73
CA VAL A 67 15.52 12.02 -2.37
C VAL A 67 15.44 11.92 -0.85
N VAL A 68 16.52 11.54 -0.18
CA VAL A 68 16.61 11.50 1.30
C VAL A 68 16.30 12.87 1.91
N ALA A 69 16.85 13.94 1.35
CA ALA A 69 16.56 15.31 1.81
C ALA A 69 15.08 15.68 1.60
N ALA A 70 14.46 15.24 0.51
CA ALA A 70 13.04 15.45 0.27
C ALA A 70 12.14 14.68 1.24
N MET A 71 12.49 13.44 1.58
CA MET A 71 11.78 12.61 2.58
C MET A 71 11.76 13.27 3.97
N GLY A 72 12.84 13.95 4.36
CA GLY A 72 12.95 14.65 5.64
C GLY A 72 12.53 16.13 5.58
N GLY A 73 12.03 16.61 4.44
CA GLY A 73 11.78 18.06 4.22
C GLY A 73 10.42 18.58 4.67
N GLY A 74 9.51 17.72 5.08
CA GLY A 74 8.17 18.11 5.52
C GLY A 74 8.09 18.49 7.00
N PRO A 75 6.90 18.88 7.48
CA PRO A 75 6.69 19.33 8.86
C PRO A 75 6.96 18.25 9.92
N PHE A 76 6.78 16.96 9.59
CA PHE A 76 7.09 15.84 10.49
C PHE A 76 8.51 15.29 10.27
N GLY A 77 9.16 15.66 9.17
CA GLY A 77 10.52 15.26 8.86
C GLY A 77 10.71 13.78 8.56
N ALA A 78 9.63 13.07 8.21
CA ALA A 78 9.67 11.65 7.91
C ALA A 78 8.49 11.23 7.03
N ILE A 79 8.71 10.14 6.28
CA ILE A 79 7.68 9.44 5.52
C ILE A 79 7.57 7.99 5.99
N ALA A 80 6.42 7.37 5.77
CA ALA A 80 6.26 5.92 5.89
C ALA A 80 6.22 5.30 4.50
N VAL A 81 7.00 4.24 4.27
CA VAL A 81 7.08 3.57 2.96
C VAL A 81 6.89 2.07 3.11
N THR A 82 6.19 1.45 2.18
CA THR A 82 6.11 0.00 2.02
C THR A 82 6.41 -0.39 0.59
N TYR A 83 6.94 -1.61 0.38
CA TYR A 83 7.26 -2.14 -0.95
C TYR A 83 6.42 -3.38 -1.21
N VAL A 84 5.68 -3.36 -2.30
CA VAL A 84 4.72 -4.38 -2.72
C VAL A 84 5.11 -4.91 -4.09
N GLU A 85 5.09 -6.21 -4.26
CA GLU A 85 5.17 -6.87 -5.57
C GLU A 85 3.78 -7.35 -5.96
N TRP A 86 3.42 -7.15 -7.24
CA TRP A 86 2.12 -7.54 -7.78
C TRP A 86 2.22 -8.15 -9.18
N ALA A 87 1.21 -8.93 -9.56
CA ALA A 87 1.06 -9.49 -10.90
C ALA A 87 -0.44 -9.65 -11.26
N GLY A 88 -0.95 -10.88 -11.30
CA GLY A 88 -2.37 -11.17 -11.53
C GLY A 88 -3.27 -10.75 -10.38
N GLU A 89 -4.58 -11.01 -10.54
CA GLU A 89 -5.62 -10.65 -9.56
C GLU A 89 -5.38 -11.22 -8.17
N ASP A 90 -4.79 -12.43 -8.10
CA ASP A 90 -4.58 -13.19 -6.87
C ASP A 90 -3.14 -13.10 -6.35
N TYR A 91 -2.34 -12.20 -6.91
CA TYR A 91 -0.94 -12.10 -6.52
C TYR A 91 -0.55 -10.65 -6.21
N GLN A 92 -0.65 -10.29 -4.95
CA GLN A 92 -0.09 -9.08 -4.36
C GLN A 92 0.60 -9.49 -3.05
N ARG A 93 1.79 -8.98 -2.82
CA ARG A 93 2.59 -9.32 -1.65
C ARG A 93 3.35 -8.11 -1.12
N THR A 94 3.15 -7.78 0.14
CA THR A 94 4.04 -6.86 0.84
C THR A 94 5.38 -7.55 1.09
N VAL A 95 6.42 -7.06 0.45
CA VAL A 95 7.80 -7.59 0.54
C VAL A 95 8.55 -6.91 1.66
N VAL A 96 8.46 -5.59 1.74
CA VAL A 96 8.98 -4.81 2.87
C VAL A 96 7.81 -4.11 3.54
N PRO A 97 7.55 -4.40 4.82
CA PRO A 97 6.44 -3.79 5.55
C PRO A 97 6.63 -2.28 5.73
N TRP A 98 5.58 -1.60 6.15
CA TRP A 98 5.64 -0.18 6.47
C TRP A 98 6.83 0.16 7.36
N THR A 99 7.65 1.09 6.89
CA THR A 99 8.91 1.50 7.52
C THR A 99 8.98 3.02 7.55
N LEU A 100 9.31 3.57 8.71
CA LEU A 100 9.56 5.00 8.86
C LEU A 100 10.92 5.37 8.27
N ILE A 101 10.93 6.40 7.43
CA ILE A 101 12.16 6.95 6.83
C ILE A 101 12.20 8.45 7.06
N GLY A 102 13.12 8.90 7.91
CA GLY A 102 13.40 10.32 8.20
C GLY A 102 14.86 10.70 7.95
N ASN A 103 15.72 9.71 7.60
CA ASN A 103 17.14 9.95 7.37
C ASN A 103 17.76 8.93 6.41
N GLY A 104 19.02 9.16 6.03
CA GLY A 104 19.73 8.32 5.07
C GLY A 104 20.03 6.90 5.56
N GLU A 105 20.21 6.68 6.85
CA GLU A 105 20.44 5.36 7.42
C GLU A 105 19.18 4.48 7.30
N GLN A 106 18.03 5.03 7.64
CA GLN A 106 16.74 4.35 7.49
C GLN A 106 16.41 4.07 6.03
N ALA A 107 16.70 5.04 5.13
CA ALA A 107 16.52 4.85 3.70
C ALA A 107 17.42 3.74 3.15
N ALA A 108 18.69 3.68 3.55
CA ALA A 108 19.62 2.63 3.18
C ALA A 108 19.16 1.25 3.69
N SER A 109 18.73 1.17 4.95
CA SER A 109 18.20 -0.08 5.52
C SER A 109 16.95 -0.59 4.79
N PHE A 110 16.04 0.30 4.38
CA PHE A 110 14.87 -0.05 3.59
C PHE A 110 15.28 -0.55 2.19
N ALA A 111 16.24 0.13 1.55
CA ALA A 111 16.78 -0.25 0.24
C ALA A 111 17.47 -1.63 0.28
N GLU A 112 18.22 -1.93 1.35
CA GLU A 112 18.84 -3.25 1.56
C GLU A 112 17.79 -4.37 1.66
N GLN A 113 16.66 -4.14 2.31
CA GLN A 113 15.57 -5.11 2.40
C GLN A 113 14.94 -5.39 1.03
N ILE A 114 14.78 -4.36 0.18
CA ILE A 114 14.32 -4.53 -1.20
C ILE A 114 15.31 -5.39 -1.98
N GLN A 115 16.60 -5.08 -1.88
CA GLN A 115 17.64 -5.80 -2.62
C GLN A 115 17.79 -7.25 -2.17
N ALA A 116 17.59 -7.55 -0.90
CA ALA A 116 17.66 -8.90 -0.35
C ALA A 116 16.43 -9.77 -0.65
N ALA A 117 15.35 -9.18 -1.17
CA ALA A 117 14.13 -9.92 -1.48
C ALA A 117 14.38 -10.97 -2.57
N PRO A 118 13.90 -12.21 -2.43
CA PRO A 118 14.05 -13.22 -3.46
C PRO A 118 13.33 -12.79 -4.75
N PHE A 119 13.89 -13.17 -5.89
CA PHE A 119 13.18 -13.00 -7.16
C PHE A 119 11.88 -13.78 -7.15
N ALA A 120 10.82 -13.14 -7.60
CA ALA A 120 9.52 -13.76 -7.82
C ALA A 120 8.98 -13.30 -9.18
N SER A 121 8.27 -14.19 -9.85
CA SER A 121 7.52 -13.88 -11.07
C SER A 121 6.20 -14.61 -11.01
N ALA A 122 5.13 -13.97 -11.45
CA ALA A 122 3.80 -14.54 -11.48
C ALA A 122 3.09 -14.23 -12.80
N ARG A 123 1.99 -14.93 -13.07
CA ARG A 123 1.27 -14.77 -14.34
C ARG A 123 0.29 -13.61 -14.26
N TRP A 124 0.02 -13.01 -15.42
CA TRP A 124 -0.98 -11.97 -15.64
C TRP A 124 -0.59 -10.60 -15.05
N THR A 125 -1.26 -9.58 -15.54
CA THR A 125 -1.07 -8.18 -15.14
C THR A 125 -2.42 -7.62 -14.68
N SER A 126 -2.57 -7.36 -13.38
CA SER A 126 -3.77 -6.79 -12.79
C SER A 126 -3.47 -5.47 -12.09
N LEU A 127 -3.45 -4.39 -12.86
CA LEU A 127 -3.30 -3.04 -12.31
C LEU A 127 -4.44 -2.71 -11.32
N SER A 128 -5.66 -3.16 -11.61
CA SER A 128 -6.77 -2.99 -10.68
C SER A 128 -6.54 -3.72 -9.35
N GLY A 129 -6.04 -4.96 -9.40
CA GLY A 129 -5.71 -5.73 -8.19
C GLY A 129 -4.58 -5.11 -7.39
N ALA A 130 -3.56 -4.56 -8.08
CA ALA A 130 -2.47 -3.84 -7.44
C ALA A 130 -2.95 -2.56 -6.73
N ILE A 131 -3.81 -1.77 -7.37
CA ILE A 131 -4.41 -0.56 -6.78
C ILE A 131 -5.29 -0.93 -5.59
N ASP A 132 -6.20 -1.89 -5.75
CA ASP A 132 -7.14 -2.32 -4.71
C ASP A 132 -6.39 -2.82 -3.47
N TYR A 133 -5.39 -3.68 -3.65
CA TYR A 133 -4.55 -4.18 -2.55
C TYR A 133 -3.78 -3.04 -1.86
N SER A 134 -3.11 -2.19 -2.64
CA SER A 134 -2.32 -1.08 -2.13
C SER A 134 -3.17 -0.10 -1.32
N ALA A 135 -4.40 0.19 -1.75
CA ALA A 135 -5.32 1.05 -1.03
C ALA A 135 -5.68 0.51 0.36
N THR A 136 -5.79 -0.81 0.53
CA THR A 136 -6.09 -1.42 1.84
C THR A 136 -4.93 -1.30 2.83
N LEU A 137 -3.70 -1.08 2.36
CA LEU A 137 -2.52 -1.02 3.22
C LEU A 137 -2.44 0.25 4.07
N PHE A 138 -3.18 1.30 3.72
CA PHE A 138 -3.22 2.53 4.51
C PHE A 138 -4.03 2.38 5.80
N ASP A 139 -4.95 1.42 5.85
CA ASP A 139 -5.79 1.19 7.01
C ASP A 139 -5.00 0.49 8.13
N GLY A 140 -4.93 1.12 9.31
CA GLY A 140 -4.39 0.50 10.52
C GLY A 140 -2.88 0.18 10.46
N ASN A 141 -2.13 0.82 9.58
CA ASN A 141 -0.70 0.61 9.38
C ASN A 141 0.21 1.20 10.48
N GLY A 142 -0.37 1.97 11.42
CA GLY A 142 0.34 2.62 12.52
C GLY A 142 0.83 4.03 12.21
N PHE A 143 0.57 4.54 11.00
CA PHE A 143 0.94 5.89 10.55
C PHE A 143 -0.28 6.73 10.22
N GLU A 144 -0.12 8.06 10.26
CA GLU A 144 -1.09 9.05 9.82
C GLU A 144 -0.39 10.09 8.94
N GLY A 145 -0.46 9.89 7.63
CA GLY A 145 0.20 10.73 6.63
C GLY A 145 -0.65 11.94 6.24
N ILE A 146 0.01 13.09 6.01
CA ILE A 146 -0.65 14.25 5.38
C ILE A 146 -1.13 13.88 3.98
N ARG A 147 -0.41 12.99 3.30
CA ARG A 147 -0.73 12.47 1.96
C ARG A 147 -0.59 10.97 1.94
N GLN A 148 -1.46 10.31 1.16
CA GLN A 148 -1.40 8.89 0.85
C GLN A 148 -1.17 8.72 -0.65
N VAL A 149 -0.10 8.03 -1.02
CA VAL A 149 0.32 7.89 -2.43
C VAL A 149 0.63 6.43 -2.75
N ILE A 150 0.19 5.99 -3.91
CA ILE A 150 0.58 4.73 -4.54
C ILE A 150 1.41 5.08 -5.77
N ASP A 151 2.68 4.66 -5.79
CA ASP A 151 3.52 4.69 -6.99
C ASP A 151 3.47 3.29 -7.60
N ILE A 152 2.81 3.15 -8.76
CA ILE A 152 2.63 1.87 -9.44
C ILE A 152 3.47 1.81 -10.71
N SER A 153 4.37 0.83 -10.80
CA SER A 153 5.20 0.58 -11.99
C SER A 153 4.85 -0.73 -12.65
N GLY A 154 4.92 -0.78 -13.97
CA GLY A 154 4.72 -1.99 -14.75
C GLY A 154 4.97 -1.78 -16.25
N ASP A 155 5.18 -2.88 -16.97
CA ASP A 155 5.51 -2.93 -18.41
C ASP A 155 4.32 -3.31 -19.31
N GLY A 156 3.12 -3.44 -18.75
CA GLY A 156 1.96 -3.93 -19.47
C GLY A 156 0.65 -3.24 -19.17
N VAL A 157 -0.32 -3.50 -20.05
CA VAL A 157 -1.72 -3.12 -19.83
C VAL A 157 -2.43 -4.13 -18.93
N ASN A 158 -3.50 -3.72 -18.28
CA ASN A 158 -4.34 -4.63 -17.49
C ASN A 158 -4.92 -5.74 -18.35
N ASN A 159 -4.66 -7.00 -18.00
CA ASN A 159 -5.19 -8.16 -18.71
C ASN A 159 -5.99 -9.11 -17.80
N ARG A 160 -6.12 -8.77 -16.53
CA ARG A 160 -6.92 -9.49 -15.53
C ARG A 160 -7.59 -8.52 -14.56
N GLY A 161 -8.69 -8.98 -13.97
CA GLY A 161 -9.46 -8.21 -13.01
C GLY A 161 -10.39 -7.19 -13.66
N ARG A 162 -10.89 -6.29 -12.86
CA ARG A 162 -11.79 -5.21 -13.28
C ARG A 162 -11.02 -4.12 -14.05
N PRO A 163 -11.71 -3.22 -14.78
CA PRO A 163 -11.03 -2.08 -15.40
C PRO A 163 -10.25 -1.24 -14.39
N PRO A 164 -8.97 -0.88 -14.64
CA PRO A 164 -8.16 -0.13 -13.68
C PRO A 164 -8.75 1.22 -13.31
N VAL A 165 -9.41 1.89 -14.24
CA VAL A 165 -10.10 3.17 -14.01
C VAL A 165 -11.07 3.11 -12.83
N LEU A 166 -11.76 1.97 -12.63
CA LEU A 166 -12.69 1.80 -11.50
C LEU A 166 -11.95 1.67 -10.15
N ALA A 167 -10.80 1.00 -10.14
CA ALA A 167 -9.96 0.89 -8.96
C ALA A 167 -9.33 2.24 -8.61
N ARG A 168 -8.78 2.93 -9.63
CA ARG A 168 -8.24 4.29 -9.49
C ARG A 168 -9.27 5.25 -8.91
N ASP A 169 -10.44 5.33 -9.52
CA ASP A 169 -11.47 6.29 -9.12
C ASP A 169 -11.95 6.02 -7.67
N GLN A 170 -11.99 4.75 -7.27
CA GLN A 170 -12.33 4.36 -5.91
C GLN A 170 -11.23 4.76 -4.90
N ALA A 171 -9.96 4.57 -5.22
CA ALA A 171 -8.84 4.99 -4.39
C ALA A 171 -8.76 6.53 -4.29
N VAL A 172 -8.95 7.23 -5.41
CA VAL A 172 -8.98 8.71 -5.45
C VAL A 172 -10.14 9.26 -4.61
N ALA A 173 -11.31 8.60 -4.61
CA ALA A 173 -12.43 8.98 -3.76
C ALA A 173 -12.14 8.83 -2.26
N GLN A 174 -11.14 8.03 -1.88
CA GLN A 174 -10.62 7.90 -0.52
C GLN A 174 -9.51 8.92 -0.19
N GLY A 175 -9.14 9.79 -1.15
CA GLY A 175 -8.08 10.79 -0.98
C GLY A 175 -6.69 10.29 -1.38
N ILE A 176 -6.56 9.08 -1.92
CA ILE A 176 -5.29 8.49 -2.34
C ILE A 176 -4.90 9.07 -3.70
N THR A 177 -3.64 9.46 -3.84
CA THR A 177 -3.03 9.81 -5.13
C THR A 177 -2.35 8.59 -5.73
N ILE A 178 -2.51 8.37 -7.05
CA ILE A 178 -1.86 7.28 -7.76
C ILE A 178 -0.96 7.87 -8.85
N ASN A 179 0.34 7.66 -8.72
CA ASN A 179 1.32 7.93 -9.76
C ASN A 179 1.57 6.64 -10.55
N GLY A 180 1.79 6.79 -11.85
CA GLY A 180 2.12 5.67 -12.74
C GLY A 180 3.53 5.82 -13.31
N LEU A 181 4.30 4.74 -13.27
CA LEU A 181 5.60 4.62 -13.92
C LEU A 181 5.54 3.51 -14.97
N PRO A 182 5.08 3.78 -16.19
CA PRO A 182 5.11 2.81 -17.28
C PRO A 182 6.56 2.51 -17.69
N ILE A 183 6.93 1.23 -17.70
CA ILE A 183 8.24 0.78 -18.13
C ILE A 183 8.15 0.49 -19.61
N LEU A 184 8.73 1.38 -20.41
CA LEU A 184 8.73 1.25 -21.85
C LEU A 184 9.90 0.36 -22.29
N ASN A 185 9.60 -0.76 -22.92
CA ASN A 185 10.59 -1.62 -23.55
C ASN A 185 10.11 -2.02 -24.95
N ASP A 186 11.06 -2.30 -25.86
CA ASP A 186 10.77 -2.74 -27.22
C ASP A 186 10.73 -4.28 -27.35
N ARG A 187 10.75 -5.00 -26.21
CA ARG A 187 10.81 -6.46 -26.21
C ARG A 187 9.43 -7.04 -26.48
N PRO A 188 9.31 -8.03 -27.36
CA PRO A 188 8.07 -8.78 -27.51
C PRO A 188 7.70 -9.47 -26.21
N ASN A 189 6.40 -9.52 -25.90
CA ASN A 189 5.93 -10.25 -24.73
C ASN A 189 6.39 -11.73 -24.82
N PRO A 190 7.06 -12.30 -23.80
CA PRO A 190 7.54 -13.69 -23.81
C PRO A 190 6.44 -14.73 -24.10
N TRP A 191 5.20 -14.39 -23.83
CA TRP A 191 4.03 -15.24 -24.06
C TRP A 191 3.35 -15.03 -25.41
N GLY A 192 3.92 -14.20 -26.28
CA GLY A 192 3.41 -13.84 -27.62
C GLY A 192 2.65 -12.53 -27.61
N GLY A 193 2.88 -11.73 -28.63
CA GLY A 193 2.32 -10.39 -28.83
C GLY A 193 3.42 -9.35 -29.01
N ALA A 194 3.05 -8.22 -29.62
CA ALA A 194 3.93 -7.06 -29.72
C ALA A 194 4.06 -6.39 -28.34
N ALA A 195 5.14 -5.63 -28.14
CA ALA A 195 5.24 -4.72 -27.00
C ALA A 195 4.03 -3.78 -26.98
N PRO A 196 3.53 -3.40 -25.78
CA PRO A 196 2.42 -2.45 -25.69
C PRO A 196 2.78 -1.13 -26.39
N VAL A 197 1.89 -0.68 -27.26
CA VAL A 197 2.01 0.62 -27.92
C VAL A 197 1.31 1.65 -27.04
N ASP A 198 1.91 2.83 -26.88
CA ASP A 198 1.33 3.95 -26.10
C ASP A 198 1.01 3.59 -24.61
N LEU A 199 1.91 2.84 -23.96
CA LEU A 199 1.72 2.43 -22.58
C LEU A 199 1.68 3.63 -21.60
N ASP A 200 2.45 4.67 -21.88
CA ASP A 200 2.43 5.96 -21.19
C ASP A 200 1.03 6.57 -21.20
N ARG A 201 0.43 6.68 -22.36
CA ARG A 201 -0.93 7.16 -22.53
C ARG A 201 -1.96 6.26 -21.83
N TYR A 202 -1.77 4.94 -21.91
CA TYR A 202 -2.65 4.02 -21.21
C TYR A 202 -2.64 4.25 -19.70
N TYR A 203 -1.45 4.50 -19.10
CA TYR A 203 -1.33 4.80 -17.68
C TYR A 203 -1.98 6.15 -17.34
N GLU A 204 -1.78 7.19 -18.14
CA GLU A 204 -2.44 8.48 -17.96
C GLU A 204 -3.97 8.36 -17.96
N GLU A 205 -4.53 7.61 -18.91
CA GLU A 205 -5.98 7.48 -19.08
C GLU A 205 -6.63 6.56 -18.03
N ASN A 206 -5.93 5.51 -17.56
CA ASN A 206 -6.54 4.41 -16.82
C ASN A 206 -6.00 4.22 -15.39
N VAL A 207 -4.81 4.69 -15.08
CA VAL A 207 -4.09 4.37 -13.83
C VAL A 207 -3.85 5.61 -12.97
N ILE A 208 -3.28 6.66 -13.57
CA ILE A 208 -2.90 7.87 -12.87
C ILE A 208 -4.14 8.65 -12.41
N GLY A 209 -4.12 9.16 -11.17
CA GLY A 209 -5.22 9.94 -10.65
C GLY A 209 -5.01 10.48 -9.25
N GLY A 210 -5.83 11.46 -8.89
CA GLY A 210 -5.76 12.13 -7.60
C GLY A 210 -5.00 13.45 -7.61
N PRO A 211 -4.98 14.18 -6.48
CA PRO A 211 -4.38 15.51 -6.40
C PRO A 211 -2.86 15.48 -6.58
N GLY A 212 -2.36 16.07 -7.65
CA GLY A 212 -0.93 16.22 -7.92
C GLY A 212 -0.25 14.94 -8.46
N ALA A 213 -1.06 14.04 -9.05
CA ALA A 213 -0.56 12.88 -9.79
C ALA A 213 0.07 13.32 -11.14
#